data_687a7e19419f7f6b4f104e2f2985c4a2
#
_entry.id   687a7e19419f7f6b4f104e2f2985c4a2
#
_cell.length_a   1.000
_cell.length_b   1.000
_cell.length_c   1.000
_cell.angle_alpha   90.00
_cell.angle_beta   90.00
_cell.angle_gamma   90.00
#
_symmetry.space_group_name_H-M   'P 1'
#
loop_
_entity.id
_entity.type
_entity.pdbx_description
1 polymer ?
#
loop_
_entity_poly.entity_id
_entity_poly.type
_entity_poly.pdbx_seq_one_letter_code
_entity_poly.pdbx_strand_id
1 'polypeptide(L)'
;MKSDIEIAQEAKMEHIRDVAAQIGIKEDELEFYGKYKAKLSDELEKRIAGNPDGKLVLVTAINPTPAGEGKTTVSIGLTQALNRLGHKTVVALREPSLGPCFGIKGGAAGGGYSQVVPMEDLNLHFTGDFHAITSANNLLAAMIDNHIQQGNACGIDTRQIVWKRCMDMNDRALRNVVVGLGSKADGFVREDHFVITVASEIMAILCLATDMADLKERLSRIIVAYNYSGDPVTAGDIKATGAMAALLKDTMKPNIIQTLENTPAIVHGGPFANIAHGCNSVRATKMALKLADYVVTEAGFGADLGAEKFLDIKCRKAGLVPDTIVIVATVRALKYNGGVPKDELSIENMEALKKGIVNLDKHIENMQNFGVNVVVTLNSFVTDTDEEHNFIREHVEALGCEFALANVWAEGGAGGKELALKVLKSIEKEKKPFKYTYEDDMHLDDKINAIATKIYGAKGVEYAPAAAKMLVKLERMGYGKLPVCMAKTQYSLSDDPALLGRPEGFTLKVREVYVSAGAGFVVALTGSIMTMPGLPKSPAAERVDYDENTGKITGLF
;
A
#
# COMPACT_ATOMS: atom_id res chain seq x y z
N MET A 1 13.95 -4.29 26.96
CA MET A 1 13.16 -3.28 26.23
C MET A 1 11.80 -3.92 25.98
N LYS A 2 10.69 -3.21 26.19
CA LYS A 2 9.35 -3.76 25.96
C LYS A 2 9.15 -4.02 24.46
N SER A 3 8.40 -5.07 24.14
CA SER A 3 7.97 -5.36 22.78
C SER A 3 6.86 -4.39 22.32
N ASP A 4 6.60 -4.31 21.02
CA ASP A 4 5.59 -3.40 20.48
C ASP A 4 4.19 -3.72 21.02
N ILE A 5 3.85 -5.02 21.19
CA ILE A 5 2.57 -5.43 21.78
C ILE A 5 2.45 -5.04 23.25
N GLU A 6 3.52 -5.16 24.05
CA GLU A 6 3.52 -4.75 25.45
C GLU A 6 3.31 -3.23 25.59
N ILE A 7 3.95 -2.44 24.73
CA ILE A 7 3.75 -0.98 24.70
C ILE A 7 2.30 -0.65 24.33
N ALA A 8 1.75 -1.32 23.31
CA ALA A 8 0.38 -1.10 22.89
C ALA A 8 -0.66 -1.49 23.96
N GLN A 9 -0.43 -2.60 24.68
CA GLN A 9 -1.32 -3.06 25.77
C GLN A 9 -1.30 -2.17 27.00
N GLU A 10 -0.26 -1.38 27.21
CA GLU A 10 -0.15 -0.38 28.29
C GLU A 10 -0.73 0.98 27.90
N ALA A 11 -1.16 1.15 26.64
CA ALA A 11 -1.65 2.42 26.12
C ALA A 11 -2.89 2.92 26.90
N LYS A 12 -2.89 4.20 27.24
CA LYS A 12 -4.05 4.88 27.81
C LYS A 12 -4.91 5.45 26.69
N MET A 13 -5.74 4.57 26.12
CA MET A 13 -6.63 4.96 25.03
C MET A 13 -7.78 5.83 25.52
N GLU A 14 -8.05 6.92 24.82
CA GLU A 14 -9.26 7.73 24.96
C GLU A 14 -10.45 7.10 24.22
N HIS A 15 -11.67 7.47 24.59
CA HIS A 15 -12.85 7.05 23.83
C HIS A 15 -12.76 7.62 22.41
N ILE A 16 -13.06 6.81 21.39
CA ILE A 16 -12.89 7.25 19.99
C ILE A 16 -13.72 8.48 19.63
N ARG A 17 -14.84 8.72 20.31
CA ARG A 17 -15.63 9.95 20.20
C ARG A 17 -14.79 11.18 20.53
N ASP A 18 -14.01 11.13 21.61
CA ASP A 18 -13.25 12.26 22.12
C ASP A 18 -12.02 12.51 21.23
N VAL A 19 -11.41 11.45 20.72
CA VAL A 19 -10.34 11.54 19.70
C VAL A 19 -10.85 12.14 18.40
N ALA A 20 -12.01 11.69 17.92
CA ALA A 20 -12.63 12.22 16.69
C ALA A 20 -13.02 13.70 16.83
N ALA A 21 -13.46 14.11 18.01
CA ALA A 21 -13.81 15.51 18.29
C ALA A 21 -12.63 16.49 18.13
N GLN A 22 -11.37 16.04 18.31
CA GLN A 22 -10.16 16.86 18.10
C GLN A 22 -10.06 17.39 16.66
N ILE A 23 -10.63 16.67 15.69
CA ILE A 23 -10.65 17.07 14.27
C ILE A 23 -12.05 17.50 13.81
N GLY A 24 -12.97 17.76 14.75
CA GLY A 24 -14.28 18.33 14.46
C GLY A 24 -15.31 17.34 13.95
N ILE A 25 -15.13 16.05 14.20
CA ILE A 25 -16.14 15.00 13.93
C ILE A 25 -17.11 14.95 15.11
N LYS A 26 -18.40 14.89 14.82
CA LYS A 26 -19.47 14.78 15.82
C LYS A 26 -19.76 13.32 16.15
N GLU A 27 -20.34 13.06 17.32
CA GLU A 27 -20.65 11.71 17.76
C GLU A 27 -21.67 10.99 16.85
N ASP A 28 -22.65 11.69 16.33
CA ASP A 28 -23.65 11.18 15.40
C ASP A 28 -23.11 10.89 13.98
N GLU A 29 -21.87 11.28 13.70
CA GLU A 29 -21.16 10.98 12.45
C GLU A 29 -20.24 9.75 12.56
N LEU A 30 -20.27 9.05 13.72
CA LEU A 30 -19.48 7.87 14.01
C LEU A 30 -20.37 6.63 14.14
N GLU A 31 -19.97 5.56 13.45
CA GLU A 31 -20.53 4.22 13.65
C GLU A 31 -19.57 3.41 14.53
N PHE A 32 -19.90 3.27 15.81
CA PHE A 32 -19.01 2.68 16.80
C PHE A 32 -18.81 1.17 16.64
N TYR A 33 -17.56 0.72 16.72
CA TYR A 33 -17.12 -0.65 16.86
C TYR A 33 -16.43 -0.84 18.22
N GLY A 34 -17.18 -0.67 19.31
CA GLY A 34 -16.67 -0.60 20.67
C GLY A 34 -16.18 0.81 21.05
N LYS A 35 -15.32 0.90 22.08
CA LYS A 35 -14.91 2.20 22.68
C LYS A 35 -13.84 2.94 21.88
N TYR A 36 -12.99 2.20 21.15
CA TYR A 36 -11.71 2.72 20.66
C TYR A 36 -11.59 2.76 19.14
N LYS A 37 -12.63 2.33 18.43
CA LYS A 37 -12.69 2.34 16.97
C LYS A 37 -14.09 2.65 16.47
N ALA A 38 -14.19 3.30 15.32
CA ALA A 38 -15.45 3.61 14.66
C ALA A 38 -15.25 3.71 13.14
N LYS A 39 -16.33 3.65 12.38
CA LYS A 39 -16.36 4.05 10.98
C LYS A 39 -16.87 5.48 10.84
N LEU A 40 -16.35 6.18 9.82
CA LEU A 40 -16.75 7.52 9.45
C LEU A 40 -17.99 7.46 8.53
N SER A 41 -19.05 8.16 8.88
CA SER A 41 -20.31 8.11 8.14
C SER A 41 -20.28 8.88 6.82
N ASP A 42 -21.24 8.58 5.93
CA ASP A 42 -21.44 9.33 4.68
C ASP A 42 -21.96 10.76 4.94
N GLU A 43 -22.64 10.98 6.05
CA GLU A 43 -23.10 12.28 6.51
C GLU A 43 -21.93 13.20 6.86
N LEU A 44 -20.91 12.67 7.53
CA LEU A 44 -19.66 13.40 7.78
C LEU A 44 -19.05 13.89 6.47
N GLU A 45 -18.87 12.98 5.49
CA GLU A 45 -18.27 13.32 4.21
C GLU A 45 -19.01 14.45 3.50
N LYS A 46 -20.35 14.40 3.48
CA LYS A 46 -21.19 15.46 2.91
C LYS A 46 -21.01 16.79 3.64
N ARG A 47 -20.95 16.77 4.98
CA ARG A 47 -20.80 17.97 5.80
C ARG A 47 -19.47 18.67 5.58
N ILE A 48 -18.37 17.90 5.47
CA ILE A 48 -17.02 18.45 5.33
C ILE A 48 -16.62 18.75 3.89
N ALA A 49 -17.42 18.37 2.90
CA ALA A 49 -17.09 18.50 1.47
C ALA A 49 -16.64 19.92 1.06
N GLY A 50 -17.22 20.96 1.67
CA GLY A 50 -16.89 22.37 1.43
C GLY A 50 -15.69 22.91 2.22
N ASN A 51 -15.09 22.12 3.12
CA ASN A 51 -13.93 22.58 3.88
C ASN A 51 -12.71 22.75 2.95
N PRO A 52 -11.78 23.66 3.27
CA PRO A 52 -10.50 23.72 2.59
C PRO A 52 -9.70 22.44 2.83
N ASP A 53 -8.87 22.06 1.87
CA ASP A 53 -7.94 20.95 2.04
C ASP A 53 -6.76 21.35 2.90
N GLY A 54 -6.37 20.47 3.81
CA GLY A 54 -5.10 20.56 4.53
C GLY A 54 -3.91 20.20 3.64
N LYS A 55 -2.73 20.19 4.22
CA LYS A 55 -1.47 19.85 3.55
C LYS A 55 -1.24 18.35 3.53
N LEU A 56 -0.93 17.80 2.36
CA LEU A 56 -0.68 16.39 2.16
C LEU A 56 0.83 16.08 2.22
N VAL A 57 1.23 15.27 3.18
CA VAL A 57 2.60 14.78 3.35
C VAL A 57 2.64 13.30 2.99
N LEU A 58 3.39 12.95 1.95
CA LEU A 58 3.59 11.55 1.55
C LEU A 58 4.88 11.02 2.17
N VAL A 59 4.79 9.93 2.93
CA VAL A 59 5.95 9.20 3.46
C VAL A 59 6.22 7.96 2.60
N THR A 60 7.44 7.85 2.13
CA THR A 60 7.97 6.73 1.36
C THR A 60 9.34 6.31 1.88
N ALA A 61 10.07 5.44 1.20
CA ALA A 61 11.41 5.02 1.62
C ALA A 61 12.30 4.69 0.42
N ILE A 62 13.57 4.44 0.69
CA ILE A 62 14.49 3.77 -0.22
C ILE A 62 14.12 2.29 -0.39
N ASN A 63 14.80 1.54 -1.28
CA ASN A 63 14.59 0.10 -1.39
C ASN A 63 14.83 -0.58 -0.04
N PRO A 64 13.86 -1.37 0.47
CA PRO A 64 13.91 -1.88 1.83
C PRO A 64 14.85 -3.09 1.98
N THR A 65 15.37 -3.25 3.19
CA THR A 65 15.84 -4.55 3.66
C THR A 65 14.64 -5.47 3.93
N PRO A 66 14.85 -6.79 4.09
CA PRO A 66 13.77 -7.70 4.50
C PRO A 66 13.12 -7.36 5.85
N ALA A 67 13.81 -6.64 6.73
CA ALA A 67 13.28 -6.17 8.01
C ALA A 67 12.33 -4.96 7.86
N GLY A 68 12.43 -4.23 6.73
CA GLY A 68 11.71 -2.97 6.50
C GLY A 68 12.42 -1.74 7.06
N GLU A 69 11.95 -0.55 6.67
CA GLU A 69 12.63 0.73 6.99
C GLU A 69 11.86 1.60 7.99
N GLY A 70 10.76 1.09 8.55
CA GLY A 70 9.98 1.80 9.56
C GLY A 70 9.13 2.97 9.05
N LYS A 71 8.69 2.94 7.79
CA LYS A 71 7.83 4.00 7.21
C LYS A 71 6.59 4.30 8.06
N THR A 72 5.85 3.28 8.46
CA THR A 72 4.62 3.44 9.25
C THR A 72 4.93 4.06 10.62
N THR A 73 6.00 3.61 11.27
CA THR A 73 6.49 4.18 12.54
C THR A 73 6.84 5.67 12.36
N VAL A 74 7.57 6.01 11.28
CA VAL A 74 7.91 7.41 10.96
C VAL A 74 6.67 8.23 10.63
N SER A 75 5.71 7.69 9.88
CA SER A 75 4.46 8.40 9.55
C SER A 75 3.65 8.74 10.81
N ILE A 76 3.53 7.79 11.72
CA ILE A 76 2.82 7.98 12.99
C ILE A 76 3.59 8.97 13.88
N GLY A 77 4.90 8.77 14.06
CA GLY A 77 5.74 9.66 14.87
C GLY A 77 5.79 11.10 14.34
N LEU A 78 5.83 11.30 13.03
CA LEU A 78 5.71 12.62 12.40
C LEU A 78 4.36 13.26 12.70
N THR A 79 3.26 12.50 12.61
CA THR A 79 1.91 12.99 12.91
C THR A 79 1.80 13.41 14.39
N GLN A 80 2.28 12.57 15.30
CA GLN A 80 2.36 12.89 16.73
C GLN A 80 3.21 14.16 16.98
N ALA A 81 4.35 14.29 16.28
CA ALA A 81 5.22 15.47 16.41
C ALA A 81 4.55 16.75 15.93
N LEU A 82 3.88 16.72 14.77
CA LEU A 82 3.10 17.87 14.27
C LEU A 82 1.98 18.24 15.24
N ASN A 83 1.28 17.26 15.81
CA ASN A 83 0.25 17.50 16.81
C ASN A 83 0.83 18.15 18.10
N ARG A 84 2.00 17.70 18.57
CA ARG A 84 2.72 18.32 19.69
C ARG A 84 3.15 19.76 19.41
N LEU A 85 3.36 20.13 18.15
CA LEU A 85 3.62 21.51 17.73
C LEU A 85 2.36 22.38 17.65
N GLY A 86 1.18 21.84 17.96
CA GLY A 86 -0.10 22.54 18.00
C GLY A 86 -0.88 22.53 16.70
N HIS A 87 -0.48 21.72 15.72
CA HIS A 87 -1.20 21.57 14.46
C HIS A 87 -2.27 20.50 14.56
N LYS A 88 -3.42 20.71 13.94
CA LYS A 88 -4.45 19.69 13.77
C LYS A 88 -3.99 18.70 12.71
N THR A 89 -3.66 17.46 13.11
CA THR A 89 -3.05 16.46 12.26
C THR A 89 -3.81 15.15 12.27
N VAL A 90 -3.75 14.43 11.14
CA VAL A 90 -4.27 13.07 10.97
C VAL A 90 -3.25 12.23 10.22
N VAL A 91 -3.05 11.01 10.66
CA VAL A 91 -2.35 10.00 9.85
C VAL A 91 -3.37 9.15 9.09
N ALA A 92 -3.16 8.94 7.80
CA ALA A 92 -3.99 8.09 6.95
C ALA A 92 -3.20 6.86 6.50
N LEU A 93 -3.59 5.67 6.98
CA LEU A 93 -2.82 4.43 6.86
C LEU A 93 -3.60 3.34 6.11
N ARG A 94 -2.87 2.30 5.71
CA ARG A 94 -3.45 1.05 5.23
C ARG A 94 -3.81 0.16 6.40
N GLU A 95 -4.84 -0.65 6.22
CA GLU A 95 -5.20 -1.75 7.10
C GLU A 95 -4.27 -2.95 6.85
N PRO A 96 -3.72 -3.59 7.90
CA PRO A 96 -2.86 -4.77 7.74
C PRO A 96 -3.64 -6.02 7.36
N SER A 97 -3.00 -6.92 6.60
CA SER A 97 -3.51 -8.23 6.20
C SER A 97 -3.04 -9.30 7.19
N LEU A 98 -3.89 -10.29 7.45
CA LEU A 98 -3.60 -11.43 8.35
C LEU A 98 -2.40 -12.25 7.88
N GLY A 99 -2.26 -12.46 6.57
CA GLY A 99 -1.17 -13.27 6.03
C GLY A 99 0.22 -12.79 6.46
N PRO A 100 0.59 -11.51 6.25
CA PRO A 100 1.83 -10.94 6.79
C PRO A 100 1.92 -10.98 8.32
N CYS A 101 0.82 -10.76 9.05
CA CYS A 101 0.82 -10.78 10.52
C CYS A 101 1.22 -12.15 11.07
N PHE A 102 0.72 -13.23 10.50
CA PHE A 102 1.07 -14.60 10.87
C PHE A 102 2.28 -15.16 10.11
N GLY A 103 2.81 -14.42 9.13
CA GLY A 103 3.97 -14.79 8.30
C GLY A 103 5.32 -14.31 8.84
N ILE A 104 5.95 -13.40 8.10
CA ILE A 104 7.31 -12.90 8.39
C ILE A 104 7.30 -11.54 9.06
N LYS A 105 6.37 -10.67 8.67
CA LYS A 105 6.31 -9.28 9.13
C LYS A 105 5.26 -9.11 10.19
N GLY A 106 5.60 -8.26 11.14
CA GLY A 106 4.67 -7.57 11.96
C GLY A 106 3.60 -6.80 11.18
N GLY A 107 2.49 -6.53 11.82
CA GLY A 107 1.41 -5.74 11.26
C GLY A 107 1.84 -4.31 10.94
N ALA A 108 1.00 -3.61 10.19
CA ALA A 108 1.25 -2.22 9.80
C ALA A 108 0.75 -1.20 10.87
N ALA A 109 0.89 -1.52 12.15
CA ALA A 109 0.46 -0.65 13.26
C ALA A 109 1.50 0.38 13.71
N GLY A 110 2.70 0.38 13.11
CA GLY A 110 3.86 1.12 13.59
C GLY A 110 4.70 0.29 14.55
N GLY A 111 5.54 0.94 15.37
CA GLY A 111 6.38 0.26 16.36
C GLY A 111 6.87 1.21 17.44
N GLY A 112 7.31 0.64 18.58
CA GLY A 112 7.73 1.40 19.74
C GLY A 112 6.66 2.35 20.25
N TYR A 113 7.05 3.59 20.50
CA TYR A 113 6.13 4.65 20.95
C TYR A 113 5.43 5.40 19.79
N SER A 114 5.61 4.94 18.56
CA SER A 114 4.91 5.44 17.38
C SER A 114 4.04 4.34 16.77
N GLN A 115 2.93 4.03 17.43
CA GLN A 115 1.95 3.03 17.04
C GLN A 115 0.54 3.60 17.01
N VAL A 116 -0.33 2.98 16.20
CA VAL A 116 -1.78 3.14 16.27
C VAL A 116 -2.41 2.02 17.11
N VAL A 117 -3.42 2.38 17.91
CA VAL A 117 -4.10 1.48 18.84
C VAL A 117 -5.61 1.58 18.68
N PRO A 118 -6.36 0.48 18.91
CA PRO A 118 -5.97 -0.83 19.47
C PRO A 118 -5.21 -1.69 18.44
N MET A 119 -3.97 -2.06 18.75
CA MET A 119 -3.07 -2.76 17.83
C MET A 119 -3.53 -4.20 17.55
N GLU A 120 -4.01 -4.91 18.57
CA GLU A 120 -4.50 -6.29 18.41
C GLU A 120 -5.68 -6.35 17.44
N ASP A 121 -6.69 -5.50 17.63
CA ASP A 121 -7.87 -5.44 16.77
C ASP A 121 -7.47 -5.12 15.32
N LEU A 122 -6.59 -4.13 15.14
CA LEU A 122 -6.13 -3.70 13.83
C LEU A 122 -5.43 -4.83 13.06
N ASN A 123 -4.60 -5.61 13.73
CA ASN A 123 -3.81 -6.67 13.09
C ASN A 123 -4.57 -7.99 12.91
N LEU A 124 -5.69 -8.19 13.59
CA LEU A 124 -6.49 -9.42 13.53
C LEU A 124 -7.83 -9.19 12.80
N HIS A 125 -8.87 -8.89 13.53
CA HIS A 125 -10.20 -8.63 12.98
C HIS A 125 -10.64 -7.22 13.35
N PHE A 126 -10.30 -6.26 12.49
CA PHE A 126 -10.48 -4.83 12.78
C PHE A 126 -11.97 -4.43 12.84
N THR A 127 -12.58 -4.21 11.67
CA THR A 127 -14.01 -3.87 11.54
C THR A 127 -14.71 -4.75 10.50
N GLY A 128 -14.04 -5.79 10.00
CA GLY A 128 -14.59 -6.75 9.06
C GLY A 128 -14.35 -6.42 7.59
N ASP A 129 -13.59 -5.39 7.26
CA ASP A 129 -13.39 -4.94 5.88
C ASP A 129 -12.74 -6.02 5.01
N PHE A 130 -11.68 -6.66 5.49
CA PHE A 130 -11.01 -7.76 4.75
C PHE A 130 -11.91 -8.97 4.55
N HIS A 131 -12.73 -9.29 5.55
CA HIS A 131 -13.72 -10.37 5.41
C HIS A 131 -14.76 -10.03 4.34
N ALA A 132 -15.27 -8.80 4.32
CA ALA A 132 -16.24 -8.36 3.31
C ALA A 132 -15.64 -8.39 1.89
N ILE A 133 -14.39 -7.94 1.72
CA ILE A 133 -13.67 -7.98 0.44
C ILE A 133 -13.49 -9.44 -0.01
N THR A 134 -13.03 -10.33 0.89
CA THR A 134 -12.88 -11.76 0.61
C THR A 134 -14.21 -12.38 0.20
N SER A 135 -15.28 -12.06 0.91
CA SER A 135 -16.63 -12.57 0.63
C SER A 135 -17.15 -12.09 -0.72
N ALA A 136 -17.00 -10.81 -1.05
CA ALA A 136 -17.41 -10.26 -2.35
C ALA A 136 -16.62 -10.88 -3.50
N ASN A 137 -15.30 -11.08 -3.32
CA ASN A 137 -14.45 -11.72 -4.32
C ASN A 137 -14.86 -13.17 -4.59
N ASN A 138 -15.13 -13.93 -3.53
CA ASN A 138 -15.46 -15.34 -3.64
C ASN A 138 -16.93 -15.54 -4.08
N LEU A 139 -17.83 -14.60 -3.75
CA LEU A 139 -19.17 -14.57 -4.33
C LEU A 139 -19.11 -14.46 -5.85
N LEU A 140 -18.28 -13.55 -6.38
CA LEU A 140 -18.08 -13.41 -7.83
C LEU A 140 -17.57 -14.72 -8.45
N ALA A 141 -16.58 -15.37 -7.83
CA ALA A 141 -16.06 -16.67 -8.29
C ALA A 141 -17.15 -17.75 -8.30
N ALA A 142 -17.98 -17.83 -7.25
CA ALA A 142 -19.09 -18.76 -7.18
C ALA A 142 -20.18 -18.47 -8.24
N MET A 143 -20.45 -17.19 -8.52
CA MET A 143 -21.41 -16.79 -9.55
C MET A 143 -20.91 -17.11 -10.97
N ILE A 144 -19.62 -17.05 -11.24
CA ILE A 144 -19.03 -17.48 -12.53
C ILE A 144 -19.26 -18.98 -12.72
N ASP A 145 -18.91 -19.80 -11.73
CA ASP A 145 -19.08 -21.25 -11.81
C ASP A 145 -20.57 -21.64 -11.93
N ASN A 146 -21.44 -20.97 -11.18
CA ASN A 146 -22.89 -21.17 -11.27
C ASN A 146 -23.43 -20.74 -12.65
N HIS A 147 -22.97 -19.62 -13.22
CA HIS A 147 -23.37 -19.17 -14.54
C HIS A 147 -23.05 -20.22 -15.63
N ILE A 148 -21.85 -20.81 -15.55
CA ILE A 148 -21.42 -21.88 -16.45
C ILE A 148 -22.30 -23.13 -16.26
N GLN A 149 -22.54 -23.54 -15.00
CA GLN A 149 -23.34 -24.71 -14.64
C GLN A 149 -24.80 -24.59 -15.10
N GLN A 150 -25.37 -23.39 -15.08
CA GLN A 150 -26.78 -23.11 -15.39
C GLN A 150 -27.00 -22.71 -16.87
N GLY A 151 -26.14 -23.12 -17.76
CA GLY A 151 -26.34 -23.00 -19.20
C GLY A 151 -25.46 -21.97 -19.91
N ASN A 152 -24.56 -21.30 -19.19
CA ASN A 152 -23.50 -20.47 -19.77
C ASN A 152 -23.99 -19.46 -20.84
N ALA A 153 -25.00 -18.67 -20.52
CA ALA A 153 -25.64 -17.74 -21.46
C ALA A 153 -24.65 -16.71 -22.07
N CYS A 154 -23.56 -16.35 -21.35
CA CYS A 154 -22.51 -15.46 -21.85
C CYS A 154 -21.47 -16.19 -22.73
N GLY A 155 -21.57 -17.52 -22.88
CA GLY A 155 -20.63 -18.31 -23.70
C GLY A 155 -19.20 -18.30 -23.15
N ILE A 156 -19.01 -18.30 -21.85
CA ILE A 156 -17.68 -18.31 -21.20
C ILE A 156 -16.90 -19.55 -21.68
N ASP A 157 -15.69 -19.32 -22.21
CA ASP A 157 -14.72 -20.42 -22.39
C ASP A 157 -14.12 -20.77 -21.04
N THR A 158 -14.42 -21.98 -20.55
CA THR A 158 -13.97 -22.47 -19.23
C THR A 158 -12.45 -22.53 -19.08
N ARG A 159 -11.70 -22.46 -20.19
CA ARG A 159 -10.22 -22.39 -20.23
C ARG A 159 -9.71 -20.95 -20.15
N GLN A 160 -10.58 -19.95 -20.20
CA GLN A 160 -10.24 -18.53 -20.20
C GLN A 160 -10.91 -17.75 -19.07
N ILE A 161 -11.15 -18.40 -17.96
CA ILE A 161 -11.56 -17.74 -16.71
C ILE A 161 -10.31 -17.09 -16.12
N VAL A 162 -10.35 -15.76 -15.94
CA VAL A 162 -9.23 -14.97 -15.42
C VAL A 162 -9.44 -14.55 -13.96
N TRP A 163 -10.68 -14.63 -13.47
CA TRP A 163 -11.01 -14.33 -12.08
C TRP A 163 -10.46 -15.39 -11.14
N LYS A 164 -9.84 -14.95 -10.03
CA LYS A 164 -9.24 -15.81 -9.01
C LYS A 164 -10.02 -15.70 -7.72
N ARG A 165 -10.04 -16.77 -6.93
CA ARG A 165 -10.50 -16.74 -5.55
C ARG A 165 -9.51 -16.00 -4.66
N CYS A 166 -9.92 -15.63 -3.45
CA CYS A 166 -8.98 -15.04 -2.50
C CYS A 166 -9.17 -15.57 -1.08
N MET A 167 -8.11 -15.45 -0.29
CA MET A 167 -8.07 -15.73 1.13
C MET A 167 -7.05 -14.80 1.78
N ASP A 168 -7.39 -14.23 2.95
CA ASP A 168 -6.48 -13.34 3.67
C ASP A 168 -5.52 -14.13 4.59
N MET A 169 -4.76 -15.04 3.98
CA MET A 169 -3.75 -15.85 4.66
C MET A 169 -2.64 -16.24 3.68
N ASN A 170 -1.43 -16.44 4.20
CA ASN A 170 -0.31 -16.97 3.42
C ASN A 170 -0.44 -18.48 3.29
N ASP A 171 -0.91 -18.96 2.14
CA ASP A 171 -1.07 -20.40 1.88
C ASP A 171 -0.58 -20.78 0.47
N ARG A 172 0.64 -21.32 0.42
CA ARG A 172 1.24 -21.74 -0.87
C ARG A 172 0.51 -22.89 -1.56
N ALA A 173 -0.24 -23.70 -0.81
CA ALA A 173 -0.98 -24.83 -1.38
C ALA A 173 -2.16 -24.37 -2.24
N LEU A 174 -2.65 -23.14 -2.02
CA LEU A 174 -3.75 -22.56 -2.76
C LEU A 174 -3.32 -21.85 -4.06
N ARG A 175 -2.03 -21.80 -4.41
CA ARG A 175 -1.57 -21.13 -5.63
C ARG A 175 -2.16 -21.74 -6.89
N ASN A 176 -2.24 -23.07 -6.93
CA ASN A 176 -2.89 -23.82 -8.01
C ASN A 176 -3.71 -24.92 -7.37
N VAL A 177 -5.00 -24.94 -7.67
CA VAL A 177 -5.96 -25.90 -7.14
C VAL A 177 -6.81 -26.46 -8.29
N VAL A 178 -7.40 -27.62 -8.10
CA VAL A 178 -8.40 -28.15 -9.01
C VAL A 178 -9.76 -28.04 -8.35
N VAL A 179 -10.71 -27.41 -9.04
CA VAL A 179 -12.10 -27.23 -8.58
C VAL A 179 -13.07 -28.02 -9.45
N GLY A 180 -14.30 -28.24 -8.96
CA GLY A 180 -15.36 -28.93 -9.70
C GLY A 180 -15.19 -30.44 -9.79
N LEU A 181 -14.35 -31.05 -8.91
CA LEU A 181 -14.21 -32.51 -8.82
C LEU A 181 -15.48 -33.15 -8.25
N GLY A 182 -15.84 -34.30 -8.80
CA GLY A 182 -17.00 -35.07 -8.36
C GLY A 182 -17.97 -35.39 -9.49
N SER A 183 -19.25 -35.10 -9.31
CA SER A 183 -20.31 -35.35 -10.28
C SER A 183 -20.62 -34.15 -11.17
N LYS A 184 -21.53 -34.29 -12.11
CA LYS A 184 -22.03 -33.15 -12.92
C LYS A 184 -22.65 -32.03 -12.06
N ALA A 185 -23.10 -32.34 -10.85
CA ALA A 185 -23.66 -31.36 -9.93
C ALA A 185 -22.59 -30.45 -9.28
N ASP A 186 -21.33 -30.90 -9.30
CA ASP A 186 -20.22 -30.19 -8.64
C ASP A 186 -19.52 -29.17 -9.57
N GLY A 187 -19.96 -29.07 -10.84
CA GLY A 187 -19.47 -28.10 -11.80
C GLY A 187 -18.49 -28.66 -12.82
N PHE A 188 -17.66 -27.80 -13.41
CA PHE A 188 -16.65 -28.18 -14.41
C PHE A 188 -15.30 -28.34 -13.75
N VAL A 189 -14.62 -29.46 -14.01
CA VAL A 189 -13.24 -29.69 -13.54
C VAL A 189 -12.30 -28.73 -14.25
N ARG A 190 -11.64 -27.86 -13.51
CA ARG A 190 -10.66 -26.93 -14.04
C ARG A 190 -9.60 -26.56 -13.00
N GLU A 191 -8.47 -26.05 -13.48
CA GLU A 191 -7.52 -25.38 -12.62
C GLU A 191 -8.09 -24.03 -12.17
N ASP A 192 -7.84 -23.68 -10.91
CA ASP A 192 -8.16 -22.39 -10.32
C ASP A 192 -6.99 -21.93 -9.45
N HIS A 193 -7.03 -20.65 -9.04
CA HIS A 193 -5.97 -20.03 -8.26
C HIS A 193 -6.57 -19.17 -7.15
N PHE A 194 -5.84 -19.07 -6.04
CA PHE A 194 -6.13 -18.09 -5.00
C PHE A 194 -5.07 -16.99 -4.99
N VAL A 195 -5.51 -15.78 -4.68
CA VAL A 195 -4.65 -14.66 -4.34
C VAL A 195 -4.90 -14.26 -2.90
N ILE A 196 -3.92 -13.65 -2.24
CA ILE A 196 -4.18 -13.05 -0.92
C ILE A 196 -5.14 -11.86 -1.10
N THR A 197 -6.03 -11.62 -0.15
CA THR A 197 -7.11 -10.61 -0.27
C THR A 197 -6.58 -9.22 -0.66
N VAL A 198 -5.44 -8.82 -0.15
CA VAL A 198 -4.77 -7.53 -0.49
C VAL A 198 -4.22 -7.45 -1.93
N ALA A 199 -4.15 -8.57 -2.63
CA ALA A 199 -3.79 -8.65 -4.06
C ALA A 199 -5.03 -8.73 -4.98
N SER A 200 -6.23 -8.81 -4.42
CA SER A 200 -7.48 -8.87 -5.19
C SER A 200 -7.77 -7.54 -5.89
N GLU A 201 -8.41 -7.60 -7.05
CA GLU A 201 -8.88 -6.40 -7.75
C GLU A 201 -9.93 -5.63 -6.93
N ILE A 202 -10.75 -6.33 -6.11
CA ILE A 202 -11.74 -5.68 -5.25
C ILE A 202 -11.08 -4.79 -4.20
N MET A 203 -9.95 -5.20 -3.61
CA MET A 203 -9.18 -4.33 -2.73
C MET A 203 -8.70 -3.06 -3.43
N ALA A 204 -8.21 -3.17 -4.67
CA ALA A 204 -7.79 -2.01 -5.44
C ALA A 204 -8.98 -1.11 -5.82
N ILE A 205 -10.11 -1.69 -6.19
CA ILE A 205 -11.37 -0.98 -6.48
C ILE A 205 -11.82 -0.18 -5.26
N LEU A 206 -11.92 -0.82 -4.08
CA LEU A 206 -12.29 -0.16 -2.83
C LEU A 206 -11.43 1.07 -2.54
N CYS A 207 -10.12 0.93 -2.74
CA CYS A 207 -9.17 2.02 -2.47
C CYS A 207 -9.22 3.17 -3.49
N LEU A 208 -9.72 2.93 -4.69
CA LEU A 208 -9.82 3.95 -5.75
C LEU A 208 -11.24 4.50 -5.94
N ALA A 209 -12.25 3.82 -5.41
CA ALA A 209 -13.64 4.27 -5.46
C ALA A 209 -13.84 5.53 -4.61
N THR A 210 -14.67 6.44 -5.12
CA THR A 210 -15.01 7.70 -4.46
C THR A 210 -16.28 7.61 -3.62
N ASP A 211 -17.24 6.81 -4.08
CA ASP A 211 -18.53 6.60 -3.43
C ASP A 211 -19.14 5.24 -3.84
N MET A 212 -20.34 4.94 -3.35
CA MET A 212 -21.04 3.68 -3.66
C MET A 212 -21.46 3.55 -5.11
N ALA A 213 -21.71 4.66 -5.81
CA ALA A 213 -22.09 4.63 -7.23
C ALA A 213 -20.86 4.29 -8.08
N ASP A 214 -19.72 4.94 -7.84
CA ASP A 214 -18.43 4.65 -8.47
C ASP A 214 -17.96 3.21 -8.13
N LEU A 215 -18.15 2.76 -6.88
CA LEU A 215 -17.87 1.36 -6.50
C LEU A 215 -18.65 0.39 -7.39
N LYS A 216 -19.96 0.56 -7.53
CA LYS A 216 -20.80 -0.31 -8.36
C LYS A 216 -20.41 -0.28 -9.82
N GLU A 217 -20.11 0.89 -10.36
CA GLU A 217 -19.65 1.03 -11.75
C GLU A 217 -18.32 0.29 -11.97
N ARG A 218 -17.36 0.44 -11.06
CA ARG A 218 -16.08 -0.28 -11.09
C ARG A 218 -16.26 -1.78 -10.99
N LEU A 219 -17.07 -2.26 -10.03
CA LEU A 219 -17.37 -3.69 -9.89
C LEU A 219 -18.00 -4.27 -11.14
N SER A 220 -18.89 -3.52 -11.83
CA SER A 220 -19.54 -3.99 -13.07
C SER A 220 -18.56 -4.22 -14.21
N ARG A 221 -17.45 -3.48 -14.26
CA ARG A 221 -16.42 -3.57 -15.31
C ARG A 221 -15.38 -4.67 -15.09
N ILE A 222 -15.36 -5.33 -13.94
CA ILE A 222 -14.41 -6.43 -13.66
C ILE A 222 -14.54 -7.48 -14.79
N ILE A 223 -13.44 -7.77 -15.47
CA ILE A 223 -13.38 -8.87 -16.44
C ILE A 223 -13.18 -10.18 -15.68
N VAL A 224 -14.15 -11.10 -15.83
CA VAL A 224 -14.12 -12.39 -15.13
C VAL A 224 -13.60 -13.53 -16.00
N ALA A 225 -13.84 -13.44 -17.32
CA ALA A 225 -13.48 -14.46 -18.31
C ALA A 225 -13.49 -13.86 -19.71
N TYR A 226 -13.10 -14.68 -20.69
CA TYR A 226 -13.37 -14.42 -22.10
C TYR A 226 -14.32 -15.50 -22.63
N ASN A 227 -15.20 -15.09 -23.57
CA ASN A 227 -16.14 -16.00 -24.24
C ASN A 227 -15.44 -16.76 -25.39
N TYR A 228 -16.14 -17.70 -26.03
CA TYR A 228 -15.60 -18.48 -27.15
C TYR A 228 -15.23 -17.62 -28.39
N SER A 229 -15.75 -16.40 -28.49
CA SER A 229 -15.36 -15.42 -29.54
C SER A 229 -14.12 -14.60 -29.15
N GLY A 230 -13.64 -14.72 -27.89
CA GLY A 230 -12.50 -13.98 -27.36
C GLY A 230 -12.86 -12.60 -26.77
N ASP A 231 -14.17 -12.27 -26.67
CA ASP A 231 -14.64 -11.05 -26.06
C ASP A 231 -14.65 -11.16 -24.52
N PRO A 232 -14.43 -10.07 -23.78
CA PRO A 232 -14.48 -10.08 -22.33
C PRO A 232 -15.90 -10.29 -21.82
N VAL A 233 -16.04 -11.08 -20.77
CA VAL A 233 -17.26 -11.21 -19.96
C VAL A 233 -17.00 -10.54 -18.63
N THR A 234 -17.93 -9.69 -18.18
CA THR A 234 -17.77 -8.87 -16.98
C THR A 234 -18.64 -9.36 -15.82
N ALA A 235 -18.34 -8.88 -14.61
CA ALA A 235 -19.18 -9.10 -13.44
C ALA A 235 -20.61 -8.50 -13.62
N GLY A 236 -20.71 -7.43 -14.42
CA GLY A 236 -21.99 -6.85 -14.83
C GLY A 236 -22.83 -7.80 -15.69
N ASP A 237 -22.20 -8.47 -16.67
CA ASP A 237 -22.88 -9.41 -17.59
C ASP A 237 -23.47 -10.61 -16.83
N ILE A 238 -22.78 -11.10 -15.79
CA ILE A 238 -23.30 -12.17 -14.92
C ILE A 238 -24.15 -11.67 -13.73
N LYS A 239 -24.45 -10.37 -13.69
CA LYS A 239 -25.33 -9.70 -12.71
C LYS A 239 -24.85 -9.82 -11.24
N ALA A 240 -23.53 -9.88 -11.01
CA ALA A 240 -22.94 -10.02 -9.66
C ALA A 240 -22.83 -8.68 -8.90
N THR A 241 -22.81 -7.55 -9.62
CA THR A 241 -22.46 -6.22 -9.10
C THR A 241 -23.26 -5.80 -7.88
N GLY A 242 -24.59 -6.00 -7.90
CA GLY A 242 -25.47 -5.58 -6.80
C GLY A 242 -25.19 -6.30 -5.49
N ALA A 243 -25.01 -7.63 -5.55
CA ALA A 243 -24.74 -8.45 -4.39
C ALA A 243 -23.32 -8.16 -3.81
N MET A 244 -22.33 -7.97 -4.68
CA MET A 244 -20.98 -7.56 -4.27
C MET A 244 -21.00 -6.19 -3.56
N ALA A 245 -21.71 -5.21 -4.11
CA ALA A 245 -21.84 -3.88 -3.50
C ALA A 245 -22.55 -3.94 -2.14
N ALA A 246 -23.56 -4.81 -1.98
CA ALA A 246 -24.24 -5.02 -0.71
C ALA A 246 -23.30 -5.56 0.38
N LEU A 247 -22.40 -6.50 0.04
CA LEU A 247 -21.36 -6.99 0.95
C LEU A 247 -20.34 -5.92 1.34
N LEU A 248 -20.05 -4.98 0.42
CA LEU A 248 -19.03 -3.94 0.60
C LEU A 248 -19.59 -2.63 1.17
N LYS A 249 -20.86 -2.55 1.48
CA LYS A 249 -21.54 -1.32 1.88
C LYS A 249 -20.86 -0.62 3.07
N ASP A 250 -20.57 -1.35 4.14
CA ASP A 250 -19.93 -0.77 5.33
C ASP A 250 -18.41 -0.65 5.17
N THR A 251 -17.81 -1.50 4.32
CA THR A 251 -16.39 -1.47 3.97
C THR A 251 -15.99 -0.20 3.23
N MET A 252 -16.92 0.47 2.54
CA MET A 252 -16.66 1.76 1.90
C MET A 252 -16.39 2.90 2.89
N LYS A 253 -16.79 2.78 4.15
CA LYS A 253 -16.59 3.78 5.18
C LYS A 253 -15.21 3.63 5.81
N PRO A 254 -14.36 4.68 5.79
CA PRO A 254 -13.05 4.64 6.46
C PRO A 254 -13.18 4.41 7.97
N ASN A 255 -12.19 3.76 8.55
CA ASN A 255 -12.11 3.51 9.99
C ASN A 255 -11.30 4.62 10.67
N ILE A 256 -11.69 4.99 11.89
CA ILE A 256 -10.94 5.91 12.76
C ILE A 256 -10.52 5.19 14.03
N ILE A 257 -9.26 5.37 14.39
CA ILE A 257 -8.61 4.95 15.63
C ILE A 257 -7.67 6.06 16.12
N GLN A 258 -6.75 5.77 17.02
CA GLN A 258 -5.84 6.74 17.61
C GLN A 258 -4.41 6.23 17.64
N THR A 259 -3.45 7.15 17.74
CA THR A 259 -2.06 6.82 18.06
C THR A 259 -1.89 6.63 19.57
N LEU A 260 -0.71 6.16 20.01
CA LEU A 260 -0.36 6.09 21.43
C LEU A 260 -0.44 7.46 22.14
N GLU A 261 -0.34 8.56 21.41
CA GLU A 261 -0.49 9.93 21.91
C GLU A 261 -1.90 10.51 21.67
N ASN A 262 -2.89 9.66 21.42
CA ASN A 262 -4.30 9.99 21.19
C ASN A 262 -4.54 10.91 19.98
N THR A 263 -3.60 11.00 19.03
CA THR A 263 -3.78 11.70 17.77
C THR A 263 -4.66 10.86 16.83
N PRO A 264 -5.63 11.45 16.12
CA PRO A 264 -6.52 10.70 15.23
C PRO A 264 -5.76 10.00 14.09
N ALA A 265 -6.16 8.76 13.80
CA ALA A 265 -5.65 7.95 12.70
C ALA A 265 -6.82 7.38 11.89
N ILE A 266 -6.82 7.61 10.57
CA ILE A 266 -7.80 7.05 9.65
C ILE A 266 -7.16 5.87 8.93
N VAL A 267 -7.80 4.70 9.00
CA VAL A 267 -7.28 3.45 8.42
C VAL A 267 -8.29 2.88 7.44
N HIS A 268 -7.89 2.65 6.19
CA HIS A 268 -8.82 2.14 5.20
C HIS A 268 -8.13 1.49 4.00
N GLY A 269 -8.47 0.22 3.74
CA GLY A 269 -7.92 -0.60 2.66
C GLY A 269 -6.42 -0.89 2.81
N GLY A 270 -5.93 -1.88 2.09
CA GLY A 270 -4.55 -2.35 2.25
C GLY A 270 -3.92 -3.01 1.02
N PRO A 271 -4.04 -2.44 -0.21
CA PRO A 271 -3.48 -3.07 -1.39
C PRO A 271 -1.95 -3.15 -1.32
N PHE A 272 -1.38 -4.26 -1.81
CA PHE A 272 0.08 -4.41 -1.87
C PHE A 272 0.70 -3.52 -2.95
N ALA A 273 1.84 -2.89 -2.65
CA ALA A 273 2.52 -1.97 -3.56
C ALA A 273 3.34 -2.66 -4.67
N ASN A 274 3.63 -3.94 -4.54
CA ASN A 274 4.34 -4.71 -5.58
C ASN A 274 3.40 -5.40 -6.59
N ILE A 275 2.08 -5.29 -6.41
CA ILE A 275 1.06 -5.93 -7.25
C ILE A 275 -0.05 -4.95 -7.62
N ALA A 276 -0.36 -4.00 -6.75
CA ALA A 276 -1.38 -2.97 -6.89
C ALA A 276 -0.79 -1.59 -6.54
N HIS A 277 -1.61 -0.57 -6.35
CA HIS A 277 -1.13 0.80 -6.14
C HIS A 277 -0.57 1.09 -4.73
N GLY A 278 -0.74 0.19 -3.77
CA GLY A 278 0.03 0.19 -2.52
C GLY A 278 -0.21 1.32 -1.54
N CYS A 279 -1.38 1.96 -1.57
CA CYS A 279 -1.73 3.07 -0.69
C CYS A 279 -3.14 2.87 -0.10
N ASN A 280 -3.45 3.58 0.98
CA ASN A 280 -4.79 3.63 1.53
C ASN A 280 -5.81 4.24 0.53
N SER A 281 -7.09 4.23 0.88
CA SER A 281 -8.15 4.67 -0.04
C SER A 281 -8.09 6.16 -0.36
N VAL A 282 -8.57 6.51 -1.55
CA VAL A 282 -8.83 7.89 -1.98
C VAL A 282 -9.78 8.58 -1.00
N ARG A 283 -10.85 7.86 -0.59
CA ARG A 283 -11.88 8.37 0.31
C ARG A 283 -11.28 8.76 1.67
N ALA A 284 -10.50 7.88 2.29
CA ALA A 284 -9.83 8.15 3.57
C ALA A 284 -8.90 9.37 3.48
N THR A 285 -8.09 9.46 2.41
CA THR A 285 -7.18 10.60 2.23
C THR A 285 -7.93 11.92 2.03
N LYS A 286 -9.00 11.92 1.20
CA LYS A 286 -9.80 13.13 0.98
C LYS A 286 -10.54 13.59 2.23
N MET A 287 -11.15 12.66 2.98
CA MET A 287 -11.80 13.01 4.26
C MET A 287 -10.79 13.57 5.26
N ALA A 288 -9.60 12.95 5.38
CA ALA A 288 -8.53 13.44 6.24
C ALA A 288 -8.12 14.87 5.89
N LEU A 289 -7.95 15.17 4.59
CA LEU A 289 -7.60 16.53 4.11
C LEU A 289 -8.66 17.57 4.46
N LYS A 290 -9.95 17.20 4.48
CA LYS A 290 -11.04 18.11 4.86
C LYS A 290 -11.17 18.31 6.38
N LEU A 291 -10.52 17.46 7.18
CA LEU A 291 -10.63 17.43 8.64
C LEU A 291 -9.42 18.02 9.37
N ALA A 292 -8.24 18.05 8.73
CA ALA A 292 -6.99 18.40 9.40
C ALA A 292 -6.17 19.42 8.60
N ASP A 293 -5.31 20.18 9.31
CA ASP A 293 -4.37 21.10 8.67
C ASP A 293 -3.25 20.36 7.94
N TYR A 294 -2.83 19.23 8.50
CA TYR A 294 -1.81 18.35 7.92
C TYR A 294 -2.27 16.91 7.94
N VAL A 295 -2.11 16.24 6.81
CA VAL A 295 -2.38 14.81 6.64
C VAL A 295 -1.09 14.12 6.26
N VAL A 296 -0.66 13.18 7.09
CA VAL A 296 0.48 12.30 6.80
C VAL A 296 -0.07 10.98 6.28
N THR A 297 0.40 10.55 5.12
CA THR A 297 0.05 9.24 4.55
C THR A 297 1.28 8.54 4.04
N GLU A 298 1.17 7.23 3.80
CA GLU A 298 2.30 6.43 3.33
C GLU A 298 2.03 5.71 2.01
N ALA A 299 3.10 5.39 1.29
CA ALA A 299 3.08 4.47 0.16
C ALA A 299 3.97 3.25 0.46
N GLY A 300 3.50 2.06 0.05
CA GLY A 300 4.16 0.79 0.37
C GLY A 300 5.52 0.62 -0.31
N PHE A 301 6.45 -0.05 0.33
CA PHE A 301 7.82 -0.33 -0.14
C PHE A 301 8.63 0.94 -0.44
N GLY A 302 9.50 0.89 -1.45
CA GLY A 302 10.33 2.00 -1.87
C GLY A 302 9.60 3.03 -2.74
N ALA A 303 10.22 4.20 -2.92
CA ALA A 303 9.64 5.27 -3.71
C ALA A 303 9.50 4.91 -5.20
N ASP A 304 10.31 3.98 -5.67
CA ASP A 304 10.24 3.42 -7.02
C ASP A 304 8.97 2.60 -7.30
N LEU A 305 8.33 2.07 -6.25
CA LEU A 305 7.09 1.29 -6.34
C LEU A 305 5.89 2.05 -5.76
N GLY A 306 5.88 2.23 -4.44
CA GLY A 306 4.71 2.78 -3.76
C GLY A 306 4.48 4.23 -4.07
N ALA A 307 5.51 5.09 -3.97
CA ALA A 307 5.34 6.51 -4.23
C ALA A 307 5.09 6.79 -5.71
N GLU A 308 5.75 6.10 -6.63
CA GLU A 308 5.45 6.20 -8.06
C GLU A 308 3.97 5.96 -8.32
N LYS A 309 3.40 4.84 -7.81
CA LYS A 309 1.98 4.51 -7.99
C LYS A 309 1.03 5.43 -7.24
N PHE A 310 1.45 5.94 -6.08
CA PHE A 310 0.69 6.98 -5.39
C PHE A 310 0.53 8.21 -6.29
N LEU A 311 1.60 8.64 -6.95
CA LEU A 311 1.63 9.81 -7.81
C LEU A 311 0.98 9.54 -9.17
N ASP A 312 1.41 8.51 -9.89
CA ASP A 312 0.93 8.23 -11.25
C ASP A 312 -0.45 7.56 -11.31
N ILE A 313 -0.90 6.89 -10.25
CA ILE A 313 -2.23 6.25 -10.22
C ILE A 313 -3.19 6.99 -9.29
N LYS A 314 -2.90 7.02 -7.97
CA LYS A 314 -3.84 7.57 -6.99
C LYS A 314 -4.02 9.07 -7.15
N CYS A 315 -2.95 9.85 -7.24
CA CYS A 315 -3.02 11.30 -7.43
C CYS A 315 -3.71 11.65 -8.74
N ARG A 316 -3.38 10.96 -9.83
CA ARG A 316 -4.02 11.14 -11.15
C ARG A 316 -5.53 10.91 -11.09
N LYS A 317 -5.97 9.83 -10.45
CA LYS A 317 -7.40 9.48 -10.35
C LYS A 317 -8.17 10.39 -9.39
N ALA A 318 -7.53 10.84 -8.33
CA ALA A 318 -8.18 11.58 -7.24
C ALA A 318 -8.01 13.10 -7.33
N GLY A 319 -7.16 13.60 -8.24
CA GLY A 319 -6.81 15.03 -8.31
C GLY A 319 -5.99 15.51 -7.11
N LEU A 320 -5.16 14.64 -6.54
CA LEU A 320 -4.31 14.95 -5.39
C LEU A 320 -2.90 15.33 -5.82
N VAL A 321 -2.26 16.20 -5.05
CA VAL A 321 -0.83 16.52 -5.19
C VAL A 321 -0.24 16.66 -3.78
N PRO A 322 0.81 15.89 -3.42
CA PRO A 322 1.47 16.07 -2.14
C PRO A 322 2.12 17.46 -2.03
N ASP A 323 2.06 18.04 -0.83
CA ASP A 323 2.77 19.31 -0.54
C ASP A 323 4.25 19.09 -0.30
N THR A 324 4.63 17.93 0.23
CA THR A 324 6.01 17.47 0.37
C THR A 324 6.07 15.95 0.45
N ILE A 325 7.23 15.37 0.13
CA ILE A 325 7.49 13.94 0.23
C ILE A 325 8.62 13.71 1.24
N VAL A 326 8.40 12.81 2.18
CA VAL A 326 9.41 12.35 3.14
C VAL A 326 9.94 11.00 2.67
N ILE A 327 11.25 10.92 2.43
CA ILE A 327 11.94 9.66 2.10
C ILE A 327 12.61 9.14 3.37
N VAL A 328 12.16 7.99 3.85
CA VAL A 328 12.78 7.29 4.98
C VAL A 328 13.97 6.48 4.47
N ALA A 329 15.11 6.72 5.06
CA ALA A 329 16.32 5.92 4.88
C ALA A 329 16.74 5.31 6.23
N THR A 330 17.53 4.26 6.20
CA THR A 330 18.22 3.69 7.36
C THR A 330 19.68 3.42 6.99
N VAL A 331 20.58 3.56 7.95
CA VAL A 331 21.99 3.18 7.78
C VAL A 331 22.10 1.74 7.29
N ARG A 332 21.28 0.84 7.87
CA ARG A 332 21.24 -0.59 7.50
C ARG A 332 20.88 -0.81 6.03
N ALA A 333 19.84 -0.14 5.53
CA ALA A 333 19.43 -0.29 4.13
C ALA A 333 20.49 0.27 3.16
N LEU A 334 21.12 1.38 3.51
CA LEU A 334 22.19 1.95 2.69
C LEU A 334 23.41 1.02 2.68
N LYS A 335 23.86 0.49 3.82
CA LYS A 335 24.94 -0.51 3.86
C LYS A 335 24.59 -1.79 3.09
N TYR A 336 23.34 -2.26 3.19
CA TYR A 336 22.85 -3.40 2.41
C TYR A 336 22.93 -3.13 0.91
N ASN A 337 22.49 -1.96 0.47
CA ASN A 337 22.62 -1.51 -0.93
C ASN A 337 24.09 -1.30 -1.35
N GLY A 338 25.01 -1.13 -0.41
CA GLY A 338 26.45 -1.12 -0.59
C GLY A 338 27.11 -2.50 -0.63
N GLY A 339 26.32 -3.59 -0.42
CA GLY A 339 26.76 -4.97 -0.53
C GLY A 339 27.08 -5.67 0.80
N VAL A 340 26.75 -5.07 1.96
CA VAL A 340 26.95 -5.72 3.27
C VAL A 340 25.91 -6.84 3.48
N PRO A 341 26.32 -8.02 3.93
CA PRO A 341 25.41 -9.11 4.31
C PRO A 341 24.45 -8.70 5.45
N LYS A 342 23.27 -9.34 5.50
CA LYS A 342 22.18 -8.95 6.43
C LYS A 342 22.57 -9.08 7.91
N ASP A 343 23.37 -10.04 8.25
CA ASP A 343 23.85 -10.35 9.59
C ASP A 343 24.96 -9.39 10.10
N GLU A 344 25.55 -8.62 9.19
CA GLU A 344 26.62 -7.66 9.49
C GLU A 344 26.16 -6.18 9.47
N LEU A 345 24.88 -5.91 9.20
CA LEU A 345 24.34 -4.55 9.04
C LEU A 345 24.41 -3.69 10.32
N SER A 346 24.57 -4.30 11.48
CA SER A 346 24.76 -3.59 12.76
C SER A 346 26.21 -3.10 13.00
N ILE A 347 27.16 -3.51 12.17
CA ILE A 347 28.58 -3.13 12.27
C ILE A 347 28.79 -1.89 11.42
N GLU A 348 29.53 -0.89 11.96
CA GLU A 348 29.90 0.31 11.19
C GLU A 348 30.66 -0.06 9.92
N ASN A 349 30.26 0.51 8.79
CA ASN A 349 30.94 0.29 7.51
C ASN A 349 30.74 1.50 6.57
N MET A 350 31.60 2.49 6.72
CA MET A 350 31.58 3.73 5.95
C MET A 350 31.84 3.51 4.45
N GLU A 351 32.63 2.52 4.07
CA GLU A 351 32.90 2.21 2.66
C GLU A 351 31.64 1.72 1.96
N ALA A 352 30.96 0.75 2.58
CA ALA A 352 29.70 0.24 2.07
C ALA A 352 28.59 1.31 2.09
N LEU A 353 28.54 2.16 3.11
CA LEU A 353 27.59 3.27 3.20
C LEU A 353 27.78 4.25 2.03
N LYS A 354 29.04 4.65 1.75
CA LYS A 354 29.40 5.50 0.59
C LYS A 354 29.04 4.85 -0.74
N LYS A 355 29.18 3.53 -0.86
CA LYS A 355 28.81 2.79 -2.05
C LYS A 355 27.29 2.68 -2.22
N GLY A 356 26.54 2.54 -1.13
CA GLY A 356 25.08 2.32 -1.16
C GLY A 356 24.24 3.59 -1.20
N ILE A 357 24.82 4.77 -0.88
CA ILE A 357 24.10 6.05 -0.84
C ILE A 357 23.45 6.41 -2.17
N VAL A 358 23.97 5.91 -3.29
CA VAL A 358 23.44 6.14 -4.65
C VAL A 358 22.00 5.60 -4.82
N ASN A 359 21.58 4.66 -3.96
CA ASN A 359 20.18 4.22 -3.94
C ASN A 359 19.27 5.35 -3.44
N LEU A 360 19.66 6.04 -2.37
CA LEU A 360 18.95 7.22 -1.88
C LEU A 360 18.93 8.33 -2.92
N ASP A 361 20.06 8.58 -3.60
CA ASP A 361 20.15 9.61 -4.66
C ASP A 361 19.11 9.38 -5.75
N LYS A 362 18.95 8.12 -6.19
CA LYS A 362 17.95 7.79 -7.23
C LYS A 362 16.52 8.01 -6.74
N HIS A 363 16.21 7.68 -5.50
CA HIS A 363 14.89 7.92 -4.92
C HIS A 363 14.59 9.42 -4.75
N ILE A 364 15.58 10.23 -4.34
CA ILE A 364 15.45 11.69 -4.28
C ILE A 364 15.18 12.26 -5.69
N GLU A 365 16.02 11.89 -6.67
CA GLU A 365 15.87 12.29 -8.07
C GLU A 365 14.47 11.96 -8.60
N ASN A 366 13.99 10.73 -8.35
CA ASN A 366 12.68 10.29 -8.79
C ASN A 366 11.56 11.19 -8.24
N MET A 367 11.57 11.47 -6.94
CA MET A 367 10.52 12.30 -6.32
C MET A 367 10.60 13.77 -6.75
N GLN A 368 11.81 14.32 -6.90
CA GLN A 368 12.00 15.67 -7.40
C GLN A 368 11.55 15.83 -8.86
N ASN A 369 11.64 14.79 -9.67
CA ASN A 369 11.15 14.79 -11.06
C ASN A 369 9.64 14.94 -11.17
N PHE A 370 8.87 14.56 -10.15
CA PHE A 370 7.43 14.88 -10.06
C PHE A 370 7.16 16.35 -9.72
N GLY A 371 8.18 17.15 -9.39
CA GLY A 371 8.04 18.54 -9.01
C GLY A 371 7.71 18.78 -7.53
N VAL A 372 7.82 17.76 -6.67
CA VAL A 372 7.52 17.84 -5.24
C VAL A 372 8.82 18.02 -4.44
N ASN A 373 8.77 18.87 -3.41
CA ASN A 373 9.90 19.05 -2.49
C ASN A 373 10.10 17.78 -1.64
N VAL A 374 11.37 17.45 -1.38
CA VAL A 374 11.77 16.23 -0.67
C VAL A 374 12.43 16.58 0.66
N VAL A 375 12.03 15.88 1.70
CA VAL A 375 12.71 15.80 3.00
C VAL A 375 13.22 14.38 3.16
N VAL A 376 14.47 14.21 3.49
CA VAL A 376 15.04 12.91 3.83
C VAL A 376 15.05 12.76 5.35
N THR A 377 14.55 11.66 5.85
CA THR A 377 14.66 11.32 7.27
C THR A 377 15.42 10.02 7.45
N LEU A 378 16.35 10.02 8.38
CA LEU A 378 17.05 8.83 8.82
C LEU A 378 16.33 8.25 10.04
N ASN A 379 15.69 7.08 9.86
CA ASN A 379 15.13 6.31 10.98
C ASN A 379 16.30 5.64 11.72
N SER A 380 16.68 6.22 12.84
CA SER A 380 17.89 5.87 13.58
C SER A 380 17.73 4.61 14.40
N PHE A 381 18.76 3.78 14.43
CA PHE A 381 18.89 2.60 15.30
C PHE A 381 20.02 2.80 16.30
N VAL A 382 19.93 2.15 17.46
CA VAL A 382 20.93 2.23 18.54
C VAL A 382 22.34 1.74 18.13
N THR A 383 22.45 1.05 16.99
CA THR A 383 23.72 0.55 16.44
C THR A 383 24.37 1.51 15.44
N ASP A 384 23.65 2.55 15.04
CA ASP A 384 24.16 3.51 14.07
C ASP A 384 25.16 4.46 14.76
N THR A 385 26.20 4.88 14.06
CA THR A 385 27.22 5.79 14.61
C THR A 385 27.00 7.23 14.19
N ASP A 386 27.54 8.16 14.95
CA ASP A 386 27.49 9.59 14.61
C ASP A 386 28.21 9.89 13.28
N GLU A 387 29.26 9.13 12.93
CA GLU A 387 29.96 9.28 11.66
C GLU A 387 29.06 8.88 10.49
N GLU A 388 28.33 7.77 10.60
CA GLU A 388 27.35 7.33 9.61
C GLU A 388 26.24 8.36 9.45
N HIS A 389 25.69 8.89 10.55
CA HIS A 389 24.66 9.92 10.54
C HIS A 389 25.12 11.22 9.88
N ASN A 390 26.30 11.71 10.23
CA ASN A 390 26.86 12.95 9.71
C ASN A 390 27.15 12.85 8.22
N PHE A 391 27.71 11.73 7.76
CA PHE A 391 27.93 11.49 6.34
C PHE A 391 26.63 11.59 5.53
N ILE A 392 25.56 10.93 5.98
CA ILE A 392 24.27 10.95 5.27
C ILE A 392 23.68 12.36 5.29
N ARG A 393 23.75 13.07 6.42
CA ARG A 393 23.27 14.45 6.56
C ARG A 393 23.97 15.37 5.56
N GLU A 394 25.30 15.40 5.57
CA GLU A 394 26.09 16.25 4.67
C GLU A 394 25.80 15.95 3.19
N HIS A 395 25.68 14.66 2.85
CA HIS A 395 25.36 14.22 1.50
C HIS A 395 23.99 14.72 1.04
N VAL A 396 22.94 14.54 1.87
CA VAL A 396 21.57 14.94 1.56
C VAL A 396 21.43 16.47 1.46
N GLU A 397 22.07 17.21 2.39
CA GLU A 397 22.07 18.68 2.37
C GLU A 397 22.80 19.23 1.14
N ALA A 398 23.88 18.58 0.69
CA ALA A 398 24.58 18.93 -0.54
C ALA A 398 23.70 18.75 -1.80
N LEU A 399 22.71 17.85 -1.77
CA LEU A 399 21.69 17.69 -2.82
C LEU A 399 20.55 18.74 -2.72
N GLY A 400 20.61 19.67 -1.76
CA GLY A 400 19.60 20.70 -1.54
C GLY A 400 18.32 20.23 -0.86
N CYS A 401 18.33 19.02 -0.30
CA CYS A 401 17.20 18.47 0.46
C CYS A 401 17.29 18.83 1.94
N GLU A 402 16.13 18.95 2.61
CA GLU A 402 16.10 19.00 4.07
C GLU A 402 16.39 17.62 4.63
N PHE A 403 17.13 17.57 5.73
CA PHE A 403 17.46 16.33 6.44
C PHE A 403 17.04 16.42 7.90
N ALA A 404 16.55 15.30 8.46
CA ALA A 404 16.27 15.15 9.89
C ALA A 404 16.56 13.73 10.38
N LEU A 405 17.06 13.61 11.60
CA LEU A 405 17.04 12.34 12.34
C LEU A 405 15.64 12.10 12.92
N ALA A 406 15.19 10.86 12.92
CA ALA A 406 13.94 10.44 13.52
C ALA A 406 14.20 9.33 14.55
N ASN A 407 13.98 9.62 15.82
CA ASN A 407 14.04 8.66 16.92
C ASN A 407 12.64 8.32 17.46
N VAL A 408 11.69 8.22 16.51
CA VAL A 408 10.26 8.11 16.82
C VAL A 408 9.88 6.74 17.41
N TRP A 409 10.65 5.70 17.14
CA TRP A 409 10.42 4.40 17.75
C TRP A 409 10.60 4.46 19.28
N ALA A 410 11.67 5.08 19.74
CA ALA A 410 12.01 5.17 21.16
C ALA A 410 11.27 6.30 21.91
N GLU A 411 10.97 7.41 21.23
CA GLU A 411 10.52 8.65 21.86
C GLU A 411 9.15 9.15 21.36
N GLY A 412 8.47 8.39 20.49
CA GLY A 412 7.19 8.81 19.94
C GLY A 412 7.29 10.16 19.21
N GLY A 413 6.28 11.01 19.38
CA GLY A 413 6.24 12.34 18.75
C GLY A 413 7.38 13.27 19.17
N ALA A 414 7.96 13.10 20.36
CA ALA A 414 9.10 13.90 20.78
C ALA A 414 10.34 13.66 19.89
N GLY A 415 10.60 12.39 19.54
CA GLY A 415 11.68 11.99 18.64
C GLY A 415 11.48 12.39 17.18
N GLY A 416 10.27 12.86 16.81
CA GLY A 416 9.93 13.36 15.47
C GLY A 416 9.98 14.87 15.31
N LYS A 417 10.32 15.63 16.34
CA LYS A 417 10.23 17.10 16.34
C LYS A 417 11.09 17.74 15.24
N GLU A 418 12.33 17.31 15.08
CA GLU A 418 13.22 17.83 14.01
C GLU A 418 12.60 17.58 12.63
N LEU A 419 12.13 16.36 12.40
CA LEU A 419 11.47 15.99 11.15
C LEU A 419 10.23 16.86 10.88
N ALA A 420 9.38 17.07 11.89
CA ALA A 420 8.19 17.91 11.75
C ALA A 420 8.55 19.34 11.33
N LEU A 421 9.55 19.95 11.94
CA LEU A 421 10.03 21.30 11.57
C LEU A 421 10.58 21.35 10.14
N LYS A 422 11.31 20.31 9.70
CA LYS A 422 11.83 20.21 8.32
C LYS A 422 10.70 20.02 7.30
N VAL A 423 9.66 19.25 7.66
CA VAL A 423 8.45 19.07 6.82
C VAL A 423 7.70 20.38 6.67
N LEU A 424 7.45 21.12 7.75
CA LEU A 424 6.81 22.44 7.71
C LEU A 424 7.60 23.40 6.82
N LYS A 425 8.91 23.49 7.01
CA LYS A 425 9.79 24.30 6.16
C LYS A 425 9.74 23.90 4.68
N SER A 426 9.69 22.60 4.40
CA SER A 426 9.62 22.08 3.02
C SER A 426 8.31 22.45 2.32
N ILE A 427 7.21 22.45 3.05
CA ILE A 427 5.88 22.83 2.52
C ILE A 427 5.83 24.31 2.11
N GLU A 428 6.56 25.17 2.81
CA GLU A 428 6.65 26.61 2.53
C GLU A 428 7.58 26.97 1.37
N LYS A 429 8.48 26.04 0.97
CA LYS A 429 9.40 26.27 -0.17
C LYS A 429 8.62 26.40 -1.48
N GLU A 430 9.18 27.15 -2.42
CA GLU A 430 8.68 27.23 -3.79
C GLU A 430 8.56 25.84 -4.41
N LYS A 431 7.42 25.56 -5.03
CA LYS A 431 7.11 24.28 -5.67
C LYS A 431 7.34 24.39 -7.17
N LYS A 432 7.96 23.38 -7.75
CA LYS A 432 8.00 23.20 -9.19
C LYS A 432 6.61 22.72 -9.67
N PRO A 433 6.27 22.93 -10.96
CA PRO A 433 5.04 22.35 -11.51
C PRO A 433 5.03 20.84 -11.35
N PHE A 434 3.93 20.31 -10.83
CA PHE A 434 3.73 18.87 -10.68
C PHE A 434 3.64 18.20 -12.06
N LYS A 435 4.32 17.08 -12.25
CA LYS A 435 4.35 16.34 -13.52
C LYS A 435 4.22 14.85 -13.24
N TYR A 436 3.43 14.17 -14.06
CA TYR A 436 3.39 12.70 -14.07
C TYR A 436 4.58 12.12 -14.85
N THR A 437 4.86 10.83 -14.63
CA THR A 437 5.93 10.11 -15.34
C THR A 437 5.63 9.99 -16.83
N TYR A 438 4.34 9.90 -17.19
CA TYR A 438 3.84 9.76 -18.56
C TYR A 438 2.46 10.43 -18.70
N GLU A 439 2.03 10.70 -19.95
CA GLU A 439 0.71 11.24 -20.25
C GLU A 439 -0.31 10.13 -20.54
N ASP A 440 -1.61 10.42 -20.34
CA ASP A 440 -2.68 9.41 -20.48
C ASP A 440 -2.88 8.93 -21.92
N ASP A 441 -2.56 9.75 -22.91
CA ASP A 441 -2.72 9.45 -24.35
C ASP A 441 -1.53 8.70 -24.99
N MET A 442 -0.46 8.46 -24.23
CA MET A 442 0.65 7.61 -24.67
C MET A 442 0.19 6.15 -24.79
N HIS A 443 0.83 5.38 -25.68
CA HIS A 443 0.62 3.93 -25.76
C HIS A 443 1.09 3.22 -24.49
N LEU A 444 0.49 2.04 -24.19
CA LEU A 444 0.82 1.30 -22.97
C LEU A 444 2.29 0.90 -22.86
N ASP A 445 2.90 0.51 -23.98
CA ASP A 445 4.34 0.18 -24.03
C ASP A 445 5.22 1.39 -23.78
N ASP A 446 4.86 2.58 -24.28
CA ASP A 446 5.56 3.84 -24.02
C ASP A 446 5.46 4.24 -22.53
N LYS A 447 4.27 4.05 -21.90
CA LYS A 447 4.08 4.29 -20.45
C LYS A 447 4.97 3.36 -19.63
N ILE A 448 4.98 2.07 -19.94
CA ILE A 448 5.83 1.08 -19.29
C ILE A 448 7.30 1.45 -19.45
N ASN A 449 7.72 1.84 -20.67
CA ASN A 449 9.08 2.25 -20.95
C ASN A 449 9.45 3.56 -20.22
N ALA A 450 8.53 4.50 -20.09
CA ALA A 450 8.75 5.73 -19.34
C ALA A 450 9.02 5.46 -17.85
N ILE A 451 8.25 4.56 -17.21
CA ILE A 451 8.50 4.14 -15.83
C ILE A 451 9.85 3.43 -15.72
N ALA A 452 10.11 2.46 -16.60
CA ALA A 452 11.34 1.68 -16.58
C ALA A 452 12.61 2.56 -16.71
N THR A 453 12.58 3.53 -17.61
CA THR A 453 13.76 4.39 -17.87
C THR A 453 13.89 5.52 -16.87
N LYS A 454 12.82 6.26 -16.58
CA LYS A 454 12.88 7.43 -15.71
C LYS A 454 12.97 7.06 -14.22
N ILE A 455 12.17 6.09 -13.78
CA ILE A 455 12.09 5.71 -12.36
C ILE A 455 13.12 4.65 -11.99
N TYR A 456 13.26 3.58 -12.80
CA TYR A 456 14.13 2.46 -12.45
C TYR A 456 15.56 2.61 -12.97
N GLY A 457 15.79 3.43 -14.00
CA GLY A 457 17.12 3.58 -14.62
C GLY A 457 17.46 2.48 -15.64
N ALA A 458 16.47 1.74 -16.13
CA ALA A 458 16.64 0.77 -17.20
C ALA A 458 16.98 1.45 -18.53
N LYS A 459 17.68 0.76 -19.42
CA LYS A 459 17.90 1.24 -20.80
C LYS A 459 16.70 1.03 -21.72
N GLY A 460 15.72 0.21 -21.30
CA GLY A 460 14.51 -0.11 -22.05
C GLY A 460 13.82 -1.35 -21.51
N VAL A 461 12.80 -1.80 -22.22
CA VAL A 461 11.92 -2.91 -21.82
C VAL A 461 11.93 -4.01 -22.88
N GLU A 462 11.92 -5.24 -22.44
CA GLU A 462 11.73 -6.44 -23.25
C GLU A 462 10.43 -7.14 -22.84
N TYR A 463 9.62 -7.54 -23.78
CA TYR A 463 8.34 -8.21 -23.53
C TYR A 463 8.39 -9.68 -23.93
N ALA A 464 7.92 -10.57 -23.05
CA ALA A 464 7.59 -11.93 -23.45
C ALA A 464 6.52 -11.93 -24.57
N PRO A 465 6.52 -12.90 -25.48
CA PRO A 465 5.58 -12.90 -26.61
C PRO A 465 4.10 -12.79 -26.22
N ALA A 466 3.72 -13.42 -25.10
CA ALA A 466 2.35 -13.32 -24.56
C ALA A 466 2.02 -11.91 -24.05
N ALA A 467 2.97 -11.26 -23.37
CA ALA A 467 2.81 -9.88 -22.89
C ALA A 467 2.67 -8.88 -24.03
N ALA A 468 3.51 -8.99 -25.08
CA ALA A 468 3.42 -8.14 -26.27
C ALA A 468 2.06 -8.28 -26.98
N LYS A 469 1.56 -9.51 -27.16
CA LYS A 469 0.24 -9.76 -27.73
C LYS A 469 -0.88 -9.16 -26.88
N MET A 470 -0.76 -9.25 -25.54
CA MET A 470 -1.76 -8.71 -24.63
C MET A 470 -1.79 -7.18 -24.68
N LEU A 471 -0.65 -6.50 -24.75
CA LEU A 471 -0.60 -5.04 -24.93
C LEU A 471 -1.41 -4.59 -26.14
N VAL A 472 -1.18 -5.22 -27.32
CA VAL A 472 -1.93 -4.92 -28.53
C VAL A 472 -3.43 -5.21 -28.36
N LYS A 473 -3.79 -6.30 -27.67
CA LYS A 473 -5.19 -6.64 -27.39
C LYS A 473 -5.84 -5.56 -26.50
N LEU A 474 -5.18 -5.14 -25.43
CA LEU A 474 -5.70 -4.13 -24.51
C LEU A 474 -5.89 -2.75 -25.17
N GLU A 475 -4.94 -2.34 -26.03
CA GLU A 475 -5.09 -1.12 -26.85
C GLU A 475 -6.35 -1.18 -27.74
N ARG A 476 -6.57 -2.29 -28.45
CA ARG A 476 -7.76 -2.51 -29.28
C ARG A 476 -9.07 -2.54 -28.49
N MET A 477 -9.03 -3.03 -27.24
CA MET A 477 -10.17 -3.04 -26.33
C MET A 477 -10.46 -1.66 -25.70
N GLY A 478 -9.65 -0.63 -25.98
CA GLY A 478 -9.84 0.74 -25.49
C GLY A 478 -9.21 1.02 -24.13
N TYR A 479 -8.35 0.14 -23.62
CA TYR A 479 -7.66 0.33 -22.33
C TYR A 479 -6.35 1.12 -22.43
N GLY A 480 -5.96 1.60 -23.62
CA GLY A 480 -4.71 2.32 -23.85
C GLY A 480 -4.53 3.58 -22.99
N LYS A 481 -5.63 4.25 -22.61
CA LYS A 481 -5.59 5.45 -21.75
C LYS A 481 -5.45 5.17 -20.26
N LEU A 482 -5.49 3.91 -19.82
CA LEU A 482 -5.34 3.58 -18.41
C LEU A 482 -3.90 3.79 -17.94
N PRO A 483 -3.70 4.18 -16.67
CA PRO A 483 -2.37 4.19 -16.07
C PRO A 483 -1.81 2.78 -15.92
N VAL A 484 -0.49 2.69 -15.79
CA VAL A 484 0.24 1.42 -15.64
C VAL A 484 0.64 1.20 -14.18
N CYS A 485 0.39 -0.01 -13.70
CA CYS A 485 0.84 -0.51 -12.41
C CYS A 485 1.96 -1.52 -12.64
N MET A 486 3.22 -1.10 -12.40
CA MET A 486 4.36 -2.01 -12.50
C MET A 486 4.41 -2.93 -11.27
N ALA A 487 4.36 -4.24 -11.51
CA ALA A 487 4.51 -5.27 -10.49
C ALA A 487 5.92 -5.86 -10.57
N LYS A 488 6.79 -5.51 -9.62
CA LYS A 488 8.19 -5.94 -9.57
C LYS A 488 8.67 -6.20 -8.14
N THR A 489 9.88 -6.74 -8.02
CA THR A 489 10.54 -6.89 -6.71
C THR A 489 10.69 -5.54 -6.01
N GLN A 490 10.50 -5.53 -4.70
CA GLN A 490 10.72 -4.35 -3.85
C GLN A 490 12.17 -4.13 -3.44
N TYR A 491 13.04 -5.10 -3.66
CA TYR A 491 14.42 -5.10 -3.13
C TYR A 491 15.46 -4.46 -4.05
N SER A 492 15.09 -4.08 -5.25
CA SER A 492 15.96 -3.44 -6.22
C SER A 492 15.19 -2.44 -7.07
N LEU A 493 15.88 -1.48 -7.65
CA LEU A 493 15.34 -0.63 -8.73
C LEU A 493 15.08 -1.45 -10.01
N SER A 494 15.82 -2.57 -10.23
CA SER A 494 15.58 -3.47 -11.34
C SER A 494 14.54 -4.55 -11.04
N ASP A 495 14.29 -5.45 -11.99
CA ASP A 495 13.49 -6.68 -11.82
C ASP A 495 14.30 -7.85 -11.23
N ASP A 496 15.61 -7.68 -11.05
CA ASP A 496 16.50 -8.63 -10.38
C ASP A 496 16.80 -8.15 -8.94
N PRO A 497 16.35 -8.86 -7.89
CA PRO A 497 16.59 -8.47 -6.50
C PRO A 497 18.07 -8.52 -6.08
N ALA A 498 18.95 -9.12 -6.87
CA ALA A 498 20.38 -9.18 -6.60
C ALA A 498 21.14 -7.91 -7.04
N LEU A 499 20.55 -7.09 -7.90
CA LEU A 499 21.14 -5.83 -8.36
C LEU A 499 20.84 -4.72 -7.36
N LEU A 500 21.74 -4.52 -6.41
CA LEU A 500 21.63 -3.54 -5.32
C LEU A 500 22.13 -2.14 -5.73
N GLY A 501 21.88 -1.15 -4.89
CA GLY A 501 22.31 0.24 -5.10
C GLY A 501 21.51 0.95 -6.19
N ARG A 502 22.21 1.46 -7.19
CA ARG A 502 21.64 2.13 -8.37
C ARG A 502 22.08 1.37 -9.64
N PRO A 503 21.42 0.27 -9.99
CA PRO A 503 21.72 -0.46 -11.21
C PRO A 503 21.42 0.40 -12.44
N GLU A 504 22.29 0.34 -13.45
CA GLU A 504 22.17 1.07 -14.71
C GLU A 504 22.35 0.12 -15.90
N GLY A 505 21.82 0.49 -17.07
CA GLY A 505 22.04 -0.22 -18.32
C GLY A 505 21.36 -1.59 -18.44
N PHE A 506 20.54 -1.99 -17.46
CA PHE A 506 19.77 -3.23 -17.53
C PHE A 506 18.52 -3.08 -18.42
N THR A 507 17.99 -4.19 -18.89
CA THR A 507 16.71 -4.25 -19.61
C THR A 507 15.66 -4.84 -18.69
N LEU A 508 14.54 -4.10 -18.48
CA LEU A 508 13.43 -4.59 -17.68
C LEU A 508 12.65 -5.66 -18.47
N LYS A 509 12.40 -6.82 -17.86
CA LYS A 509 11.69 -7.93 -18.53
C LYS A 509 10.25 -8.04 -18.05
N VAL A 510 9.31 -7.69 -18.93
CA VAL A 510 7.86 -7.85 -18.68
C VAL A 510 7.41 -9.20 -19.20
N ARG A 511 7.01 -10.09 -18.28
CA ARG A 511 6.59 -11.46 -18.62
C ARG A 511 5.10 -11.58 -18.93
N GLU A 512 4.29 -10.74 -18.31
CA GLU A 512 2.83 -10.80 -18.39
C GLU A 512 2.24 -9.40 -18.29
N VAL A 513 1.15 -9.16 -18.99
CA VAL A 513 0.35 -7.93 -18.89
C VAL A 513 -1.12 -8.32 -18.79
N TYR A 514 -1.86 -7.67 -17.91
CA TYR A 514 -3.31 -7.82 -17.81
C TYR A 514 -3.96 -6.51 -17.35
N VAL A 515 -5.26 -6.41 -17.51
CA VAL A 515 -6.02 -5.23 -17.06
C VAL A 515 -6.81 -5.55 -15.79
N SER A 516 -6.72 -4.67 -14.81
CA SER A 516 -7.66 -4.58 -13.68
C SER A 516 -8.71 -3.54 -14.08
N ALA A 517 -9.71 -3.99 -14.87
CA ALA A 517 -10.64 -3.09 -15.55
C ALA A 517 -11.54 -2.32 -14.59
N GLY A 518 -11.94 -2.94 -13.49
CA GLY A 518 -12.70 -2.30 -12.42
C GLY A 518 -11.86 -1.29 -11.64
N ALA A 519 -10.63 -1.63 -11.27
CA ALA A 519 -9.70 -0.71 -10.63
C ALA A 519 -9.28 0.43 -11.58
N GLY A 520 -9.20 0.15 -12.88
CA GLY A 520 -8.91 1.14 -13.92
C GLY A 520 -7.41 1.38 -14.09
N PHE A 521 -6.59 0.32 -14.11
CA PHE A 521 -5.19 0.35 -14.50
C PHE A 521 -4.77 -0.95 -15.19
N VAL A 522 -3.68 -0.89 -15.95
CA VAL A 522 -3.04 -2.05 -16.56
C VAL A 522 -1.86 -2.49 -15.70
N VAL A 523 -1.77 -3.77 -15.41
CA VAL A 523 -0.66 -4.36 -14.64
C VAL A 523 0.38 -4.93 -15.60
N ALA A 524 1.63 -4.51 -15.44
CA ALA A 524 2.79 -5.07 -16.13
C ALA A 524 3.64 -5.84 -15.12
N LEU A 525 3.68 -7.16 -15.25
CA LEU A 525 4.31 -8.06 -14.31
C LEU A 525 5.73 -8.39 -14.75
N THR A 526 6.70 -8.11 -13.88
CA THR A 526 8.10 -8.46 -14.08
C THR A 526 8.53 -9.54 -13.07
N GLY A 527 9.55 -10.31 -13.40
CA GLY A 527 10.14 -11.28 -12.46
C GLY A 527 9.14 -12.27 -11.85
N SER A 528 9.46 -12.81 -10.68
CA SER A 528 8.64 -13.79 -9.95
C SER A 528 7.85 -13.12 -8.83
N ILE A 529 6.77 -12.43 -9.16
CA ILE A 529 5.87 -11.83 -8.16
C ILE A 529 4.82 -12.85 -7.75
N MET A 530 4.70 -13.08 -6.44
CA MET A 530 3.74 -14.00 -5.86
C MET A 530 2.51 -13.26 -5.34
N THR A 531 1.35 -13.59 -5.88
CA THR A 531 0.05 -13.06 -5.45
C THR A 531 -0.56 -13.87 -4.31
N MET A 532 -0.02 -15.06 -4.02
CA MET A 532 -0.33 -15.87 -2.84
C MET A 532 0.99 -16.23 -2.14
N PRO A 533 1.40 -15.47 -1.12
CA PRO A 533 2.60 -15.77 -0.33
C PRO A 533 2.47 -17.10 0.41
N GLY A 534 3.59 -17.72 0.74
CA GLY A 534 3.60 -18.87 1.64
C GLY A 534 4.10 -18.46 3.04
N LEU A 535 3.76 -19.26 4.05
CA LEU A 535 4.38 -19.11 5.36
C LEU A 535 5.88 -19.41 5.27
N PRO A 536 6.73 -18.69 6.02
CA PRO A 536 8.17 -18.94 6.09
C PRO A 536 8.48 -20.21 6.88
N LYS A 537 9.78 -20.55 6.99
CA LYS A 537 10.24 -21.70 7.79
C LYS A 537 9.85 -21.59 9.27
N SER A 538 9.91 -20.38 9.84
CA SER A 538 9.47 -20.06 11.21
C SER A 538 8.49 -18.89 11.12
N PRO A 539 7.20 -19.17 10.96
CA PRO A 539 6.18 -18.12 10.88
C PRO A 539 5.94 -17.46 12.23
N ALA A 540 5.49 -16.21 12.21
CA ALA A 540 5.08 -15.49 13.43
C ALA A 540 3.98 -16.26 14.20
N ALA A 541 3.14 -17.01 13.49
CA ALA A 541 2.10 -17.87 14.05
C ALA A 541 2.60 -18.87 15.12
N GLU A 542 3.88 -19.26 15.09
CA GLU A 542 4.46 -20.14 16.11
C GLU A 542 4.66 -19.45 17.48
N ARG A 543 4.64 -18.12 17.50
CA ARG A 543 4.91 -17.31 18.70
C ARG A 543 3.70 -16.55 19.22
N VAL A 544 2.66 -16.42 18.37
CA VAL A 544 1.42 -15.76 18.75
C VAL A 544 0.62 -16.69 19.63
N ASP A 545 0.20 -16.22 20.79
CA ASP A 545 -0.61 -16.99 21.73
C ASP A 545 -1.65 -16.11 22.43
N TYR A 546 -2.69 -16.72 22.97
CA TYR A 546 -3.73 -16.09 23.76
C TYR A 546 -3.62 -16.59 25.21
N ASP A 547 -3.30 -15.69 26.12
CA ASP A 547 -3.27 -15.99 27.57
C ASP A 547 -4.70 -15.97 28.12
N GLU A 548 -5.24 -17.13 28.41
CA GLU A 548 -6.59 -17.31 28.94
C GLU A 548 -6.79 -16.72 30.35
N ASN A 549 -5.71 -16.46 31.11
CA ASN A 549 -5.82 -15.90 32.45
C ASN A 549 -5.91 -14.37 32.42
N THR A 550 -5.24 -13.74 31.49
CA THR A 550 -5.21 -12.27 31.35
C THR A 550 -6.08 -11.76 30.21
N GLY A 551 -6.49 -12.64 29.29
CA GLY A 551 -7.19 -12.27 28.07
C GLY A 551 -6.33 -11.50 27.05
N LYS A 552 -5.00 -11.52 27.20
CA LYS A 552 -4.07 -10.80 26.35
C LYS A 552 -3.48 -11.69 25.28
N ILE A 553 -3.19 -11.08 24.13
CA ILE A 553 -2.43 -11.72 23.08
C ILE A 553 -0.94 -11.46 23.30
N THR A 554 -0.12 -12.48 23.11
CA THR A 554 1.33 -12.40 23.17
C THR A 554 1.95 -12.75 21.84
N GLY A 555 3.20 -12.34 21.60
CA GLY A 555 3.95 -12.71 20.38
C GLY A 555 3.45 -12.07 19.08
N LEU A 556 2.53 -11.11 19.16
CA LEU A 556 2.03 -10.38 17.99
C LEU A 556 2.95 -9.22 17.55
N PHE A 557 4.23 -9.24 17.85
CA PHE A 557 5.35 -8.32 17.55
C PHE A 557 5.95 -7.64 18.78
#